data_b565bc9bfa5a946ff163e161b1f29f93
#
_entry.id   b565bc9bfa5a946ff163e161b1f29f93
#
_cell.length_a   1.000
_cell.length_b   1.000
_cell.length_c   1.000
_cell.angle_alpha   90.00
_cell.angle_beta   90.00
_cell.angle_gamma   90.00
#
_symmetry.space_group_name_H-M   'P 1'
#
loop_
_entity.id
_entity.type
_entity.pdbx_description
1 polymer ?
#
loop_
_entity_poly.entity_id
_entity_poly.type
_entity_poly.pdbx_seq_one_letter_code
_entity_poly.pdbx_strand_id
1 'polypeptide(L)'
;MTKASAACLLILTMLFARTAPAAEQSFELTIRDNAVPSAARVLRVQKNDRVVLRLTSDAPGELHLHGYRLEAKLAPGTARELAIDAYATGRYRLEWHPAAGKRSDARGHHGPPLATLEVRPQ
;
A
#
# COMPACT_ATOMS: atom_id res chain seq x y z
N MET A 1 -7.02 -61.00 39.20
CA MET A 1 -6.26 -59.77 39.47
C MET A 1 -5.67 -59.29 38.14
N THR A 2 -6.38 -58.41 37.50
CA THR A 2 -5.95 -57.82 36.20
C THR A 2 -5.72 -56.32 36.41
N LYS A 3 -4.47 -55.92 36.30
CA LYS A 3 -4.07 -54.49 36.37
C LYS A 3 -4.32 -53.86 35.03
N ALA A 4 -5.29 -52.94 34.98
CA ALA A 4 -5.53 -52.08 33.82
C ALA A 4 -4.55 -50.92 33.87
N SER A 5 -3.59 -50.87 32.92
CA SER A 5 -2.70 -49.73 32.67
C SER A 5 -3.46 -48.73 31.82
N ALA A 6 -3.82 -47.59 32.38
CA ALA A 6 -4.35 -46.46 31.61
C ALA A 6 -3.18 -45.73 30.94
N ALA A 7 -3.03 -45.91 29.65
CA ALA A 7 -2.13 -45.12 28.85
C ALA A 7 -2.77 -43.75 28.55
N CYS A 8 -2.28 -42.71 29.23
CA CYS A 8 -2.69 -41.32 28.97
C CYS A 8 -2.03 -40.80 27.69
N LEU A 9 -2.79 -40.81 26.60
CA LEU A 9 -2.32 -40.31 25.31
C LEU A 9 -2.42 -38.77 25.32
N LEU A 10 -1.30 -38.09 25.60
CA LEU A 10 -1.15 -36.64 25.47
C LEU A 10 -1.12 -36.28 23.99
N ILE A 11 -2.27 -35.85 23.44
CA ILE A 11 -2.33 -35.28 22.09
C ILE A 11 -1.82 -33.84 22.18
N LEU A 12 -0.56 -33.65 21.85
CA LEU A 12 0.05 -32.33 21.68
C LEU A 12 -0.45 -31.72 20.33
N THR A 13 -1.51 -30.95 20.39
CA THR A 13 -2.00 -30.19 19.24
C THR A 13 -1.01 -29.07 18.93
N MET A 14 -0.12 -29.31 17.99
CA MET A 14 0.72 -28.25 17.42
C MET A 14 -0.16 -27.29 16.63
N LEU A 15 -0.36 -26.10 17.21
CA LEU A 15 -0.99 -24.98 16.55
C LEU A 15 -0.01 -24.43 15.51
N PHE A 16 -0.10 -24.90 14.28
CA PHE A 16 0.64 -24.30 13.17
C PHE A 16 0.05 -22.91 12.89
N ALA A 17 0.73 -21.87 13.34
CA ALA A 17 0.44 -20.51 12.88
C ALA A 17 0.62 -20.49 11.36
N ARG A 18 -0.48 -20.48 10.60
CA ARG A 18 -0.45 -20.27 9.17
C ARG A 18 -0.07 -18.81 8.93
N THR A 19 1.19 -18.56 8.61
CA THR A 19 1.59 -17.28 8.00
C THR A 19 0.95 -17.24 6.63
N ALA A 20 0.02 -16.31 6.43
CA ALA A 20 -0.53 -16.07 5.10
C ALA A 20 0.61 -15.69 4.15
N PRO A 21 0.69 -16.28 2.95
CA PRO A 21 1.71 -15.89 1.99
C PRO A 21 1.54 -14.43 1.61
N ALA A 22 2.66 -13.74 1.37
CA ALA A 22 2.66 -12.40 0.80
C ALA A 22 1.85 -12.40 -0.50
N ALA A 23 0.84 -11.52 -0.59
CA ALA A 23 -0.01 -11.40 -1.77
C ALA A 23 0.47 -10.24 -2.66
N GLU A 24 0.23 -10.35 -3.97
CA GLU A 24 0.36 -9.22 -4.88
C GLU A 24 -0.99 -8.49 -4.94
N GLN A 25 -0.97 -7.20 -4.66
CA GLN A 25 -2.12 -6.31 -4.71
C GLN A 25 -1.91 -5.27 -5.81
N SER A 26 -2.83 -5.22 -6.77
CA SER A 26 -2.79 -4.23 -7.85
C SER A 26 -3.87 -3.18 -7.69
N PHE A 27 -3.51 -1.91 -7.84
CA PHE A 27 -4.43 -0.79 -7.80
C PHE A 27 -4.24 0.11 -9.02
N GLU A 28 -5.34 0.63 -9.54
CA GLU A 28 -5.32 1.65 -10.58
C GLU A 28 -5.60 3.02 -9.96
N LEU A 29 -4.71 3.98 -10.21
CA LEU A 29 -4.86 5.37 -9.83
C LEU A 29 -4.91 6.23 -11.09
N THR A 30 -6.08 6.73 -11.40
CA THR A 30 -6.28 7.69 -12.48
C THR A 30 -6.41 9.09 -11.89
N ILE A 31 -5.40 9.93 -12.16
CA ILE A 31 -5.36 11.31 -11.67
C ILE A 31 -5.99 12.21 -12.73
N ARG A 32 -7.08 12.88 -12.36
CA ARG A 32 -7.76 13.88 -13.18
C ARG A 32 -8.02 15.13 -12.35
N ASP A 33 -7.73 16.29 -12.91
CA ASP A 33 -7.86 17.56 -12.21
C ASP A 33 -7.20 17.55 -10.82
N ASN A 34 -5.99 16.97 -10.74
CA ASN A 34 -5.21 16.81 -9.50
C ASN A 34 -5.89 15.96 -8.41
N ALA A 35 -6.82 15.11 -8.76
CA ALA A 35 -7.55 14.24 -7.83
C ALA A 35 -7.71 12.82 -8.37
N VAL A 36 -8.00 11.90 -7.45
CA VAL A 36 -8.44 10.53 -7.75
C VAL A 36 -9.88 10.33 -7.27
N PRO A 37 -10.63 9.34 -7.83
CA PRO A 37 -11.94 8.98 -7.32
C PRO A 37 -11.91 8.65 -5.83
N SER A 38 -12.98 8.93 -5.11
CA SER A 38 -13.07 8.71 -3.66
C SER A 38 -12.75 7.26 -3.24
N ALA A 39 -13.15 6.29 -4.05
CA ALA A 39 -12.85 4.87 -3.81
C ALA A 39 -11.34 4.54 -3.86
N ALA A 40 -10.56 5.35 -4.59
CA ALA A 40 -9.11 5.16 -4.72
C ALA A 40 -8.28 5.97 -3.72
N ARG A 41 -8.92 6.70 -2.80
CA ARG A 41 -8.20 7.54 -1.83
C ARG A 41 -7.54 6.78 -0.70
N VAL A 42 -7.95 5.54 -0.44
CA VAL A 42 -7.34 4.70 0.59
C VAL A 42 -7.08 3.31 0.02
N LEU A 43 -5.81 2.99 -0.12
CA LEU A 43 -5.33 1.70 -0.60
C LEU A 43 -4.94 0.87 0.62
N ARG A 44 -5.65 -0.25 0.86
CA ARG A 44 -5.43 -1.10 2.03
C ARG A 44 -4.74 -2.38 1.63
N VAL A 45 -3.61 -2.64 2.27
CA VAL A 45 -2.79 -3.83 2.05
C VAL A 45 -2.31 -4.38 3.39
N GLN A 46 -1.75 -5.58 3.37
CA GLN A 46 -1.12 -6.18 4.54
C GLN A 46 0.39 -6.01 4.49
N LYS A 47 1.03 -6.06 5.64
CA LYS A 47 2.48 -6.09 5.72
C LYS A 47 3.03 -7.27 4.91
N ASN A 48 4.11 -7.03 4.19
CA ASN A 48 4.79 -7.93 3.27
C ASN A 48 4.05 -8.17 1.94
N ASP A 49 2.90 -7.56 1.70
CA ASP A 49 2.31 -7.59 0.36
C ASP A 49 3.21 -6.85 -0.64
N ARG A 50 3.23 -7.37 -1.86
CA ARG A 50 3.75 -6.65 -3.01
C ARG A 50 2.63 -5.84 -3.63
N VAL A 51 2.81 -4.52 -3.71
CA VAL A 51 1.80 -3.61 -4.25
C VAL A 51 2.27 -3.09 -5.59
N VAL A 52 1.40 -3.14 -6.59
CA VAL A 52 1.63 -2.56 -7.91
C VAL A 52 0.61 -1.46 -8.14
N LEU A 53 1.07 -0.22 -8.22
CA LEU A 53 0.23 0.92 -8.58
C LEU A 53 0.36 1.18 -10.07
N ARG A 54 -0.73 1.06 -10.81
CA ARG A 54 -0.82 1.49 -12.20
C ARG A 54 -1.35 2.92 -12.25
N LEU A 55 -0.50 3.82 -12.69
CA LEU A 55 -0.71 5.26 -12.61
C LEU A 55 -0.99 5.83 -13.98
N THR A 56 -2.03 6.64 -14.10
CA THR A 56 -2.31 7.48 -15.27
C THR A 56 -2.68 8.88 -14.82
N SER A 57 -2.38 9.89 -15.64
CA SER A 57 -2.70 11.28 -15.36
C SER A 57 -3.15 12.02 -16.61
N ASP A 58 -4.01 13.02 -16.46
CA ASP A 58 -4.40 13.96 -17.52
C ASP A 58 -3.41 15.11 -17.68
N ALA A 59 -2.45 15.26 -16.78
CA ALA A 59 -1.44 16.31 -16.80
C ALA A 59 -0.06 15.76 -16.43
N PRO A 60 1.04 16.40 -16.87
CA PRO A 60 2.37 16.02 -16.42
C PRO A 60 2.56 16.39 -14.96
N GLY A 61 3.30 15.55 -14.22
CA GLY A 61 3.58 15.76 -12.81
C GLY A 61 4.35 14.61 -12.21
N GLU A 62 4.43 14.62 -10.90
CA GLU A 62 5.20 13.64 -10.13
C GLU A 62 4.41 13.18 -8.92
N LEU A 63 4.32 11.87 -8.73
CA LEU A 63 3.71 11.24 -7.57
C LEU A 63 4.81 10.83 -6.59
N HIS A 64 4.65 11.21 -5.32
CA HIS A 64 5.56 10.84 -4.24
C HIS A 64 4.83 9.96 -3.23
N LEU A 65 5.43 8.82 -2.88
CA LEU A 65 5.01 8.00 -1.75
C LEU A 65 5.95 8.26 -0.57
N HIS A 66 5.46 9.03 0.40
CA HIS A 66 6.21 9.34 1.60
C HIS A 66 6.41 8.09 2.47
N GLY A 67 7.56 8.03 3.14
CA GLY A 67 7.95 6.90 3.98
C GLY A 67 8.67 5.77 3.24
N TYR A 68 8.28 5.50 2.00
CA TYR A 68 8.95 4.53 1.12
C TYR A 68 9.99 5.17 0.19
N ARG A 69 10.04 6.51 0.11
CA ARG A 69 10.95 7.28 -0.76
C ARG A 69 10.83 6.88 -2.23
N LEU A 70 9.61 6.63 -2.69
CA LEU A 70 9.33 6.27 -4.07
C LEU A 70 8.67 7.44 -4.78
N GLU A 71 9.08 7.64 -6.03
CA GLU A 71 8.62 8.71 -6.91
C GLU A 71 8.32 8.15 -8.28
N ALA A 72 7.29 8.71 -8.93
CA ALA A 72 6.95 8.37 -10.30
C ALA A 72 6.59 9.65 -11.09
N LYS A 73 7.36 9.92 -12.14
CA LYS A 73 7.03 10.97 -13.10
C LYS A 73 5.99 10.46 -14.08
N LEU A 74 4.92 11.22 -14.26
CA LEU A 74 3.82 10.90 -15.16
C LEU A 74 3.74 11.90 -16.30
N ALA A 75 3.46 11.39 -17.50
CA ALA A 75 3.09 12.16 -18.65
C ALA A 75 1.63 11.85 -19.03
N PRO A 76 0.86 12.82 -19.57
CA PRO A 76 -0.52 12.60 -19.96
C PRO A 76 -0.65 11.44 -20.95
N GLY A 77 -1.64 10.57 -20.70
CA GLY A 77 -1.95 9.44 -21.57
C GLY A 77 -0.96 8.27 -21.54
N THR A 78 0.08 8.33 -20.71
CA THR A 78 1.06 7.25 -20.55
C THR A 78 0.93 6.60 -19.19
N ALA A 79 0.59 5.31 -19.15
CA ALA A 79 0.55 4.56 -17.91
C ALA A 79 1.95 4.25 -17.37
N ARG A 80 2.13 4.37 -16.06
CA ARG A 80 3.35 3.98 -15.34
C ARG A 80 3.00 3.02 -14.23
N GLU A 81 3.87 2.08 -13.97
CA GLU A 81 3.76 1.18 -12.82
C GLU A 81 4.78 1.57 -11.75
N LEU A 82 4.32 1.59 -10.51
CA LEU A 82 5.15 1.77 -9.32
C LEU A 82 4.97 0.56 -8.43
N ALA A 83 6.05 -0.21 -8.25
CA ALA A 83 6.06 -1.38 -7.37
C ALA A 83 6.51 -0.98 -5.96
N ILE A 84 5.80 -1.47 -4.96
CA ILE A 84 6.03 -1.17 -3.53
C ILE A 84 6.04 -2.49 -2.77
N ASP A 85 7.09 -2.74 -2.02
CA ASP A 85 7.11 -3.83 -1.04
C ASP A 85 6.65 -3.28 0.30
N ALA A 86 5.48 -3.69 0.78
CA ALA A 86 4.83 -3.14 1.97
C ALA A 86 5.47 -3.67 3.27
N TYR A 87 6.75 -3.37 3.50
CA TYR A 87 7.55 -3.94 4.59
C TYR A 87 7.22 -3.38 5.99
N ALA A 88 6.59 -2.22 6.08
CA ALA A 88 6.33 -1.55 7.34
C ALA A 88 4.85 -1.17 7.48
N THR A 89 4.24 -1.49 8.62
CA THR A 89 2.88 -1.06 8.95
C THR A 89 2.79 0.44 9.14
N GLY A 90 1.66 1.03 8.78
CA GLY A 90 1.43 2.46 8.92
C GLY A 90 0.53 3.04 7.84
N ARG A 91 0.42 4.35 7.86
CA ARG A 91 -0.32 5.12 6.85
C ARG A 91 0.65 6.04 6.14
N TYR A 92 0.77 5.87 4.84
CA TYR A 92 1.75 6.55 4.00
C TYR A 92 1.02 7.42 2.98
N ARG A 93 1.42 8.70 2.89
CA ARG A 93 0.79 9.68 2.01
C ARG A 93 1.31 9.54 0.59
N LEU A 94 0.38 9.49 -0.39
CA LEU A 94 0.69 9.72 -1.78
C LEU A 94 0.38 11.17 -2.10
N GLU A 95 1.38 11.92 -2.54
CA GLU A 95 1.27 13.33 -2.89
C GLU A 95 1.49 13.53 -4.37
N TRP A 96 0.63 14.32 -4.99
CA TRP A 96 0.72 14.68 -6.40
C TRP A 96 1.24 16.09 -6.55
N HIS A 97 2.29 16.24 -7.36
CA HIS A 97 2.89 17.52 -7.70
C HIS A 97 2.74 17.75 -9.21
N PRO A 98 1.73 18.50 -9.67
CA PRO A 98 1.60 18.82 -11.08
C PRO A 98 2.77 19.69 -11.56
N ALA A 99 3.26 19.45 -12.77
CA ALA A 99 4.39 20.20 -13.34
C ALA A 99 4.02 21.67 -13.61
N ALA A 100 2.78 21.93 -14.03
CA ALA A 100 2.22 23.27 -14.19
C ALA A 100 1.39 23.62 -12.95
N GLY A 101 2.02 24.12 -11.93
CA GLY A 101 1.37 24.58 -10.72
C GLY A 101 2.34 25.42 -9.92
N LYS A 102 1.85 26.42 -9.20
CA LYS A 102 2.64 27.09 -8.19
C LYS A 102 3.19 26.00 -7.27
N ARG A 103 4.51 25.87 -7.22
CA ARG A 103 5.13 25.22 -6.06
C ARG A 103 4.50 25.92 -4.87
N SER A 104 3.67 25.20 -4.15
CA SER A 104 3.18 25.70 -2.88
C SER A 104 4.43 26.04 -2.08
N ASP A 105 4.60 27.32 -1.86
CA ASP A 105 5.78 27.88 -1.22
C ASP A 105 6.13 27.06 0.02
N ALA A 106 7.42 26.93 0.28
CA ALA A 106 8.09 26.17 1.33
C ALA A 106 7.62 26.42 2.78
N ARG A 107 6.37 26.66 3.00
CA ARG A 107 5.70 26.78 4.29
C ARG A 107 4.67 25.69 4.43
N GLY A 108 5.10 24.50 4.77
CA GLY A 108 4.45 23.50 5.64
C GLY A 108 2.94 23.26 5.60
N HIS A 109 2.20 23.76 4.64
CA HIS A 109 0.79 23.43 4.48
C HIS A 109 0.65 22.30 3.46
N HIS A 110 0.89 21.09 3.94
CA HIS A 110 0.52 19.90 3.20
C HIS A 110 -1.01 19.88 3.11
N GLY A 111 -1.52 20.17 1.93
CA GLY A 111 -2.92 19.92 1.60
C GLY A 111 -3.27 18.44 1.85
N PRO A 112 -4.55 18.04 1.70
CA PRO A 112 -4.93 16.64 1.81
C PRO A 112 -4.12 15.82 0.79
N PRO A 113 -3.66 14.60 1.16
CA PRO A 113 -2.95 13.75 0.22
C PRO A 113 -3.87 13.36 -0.94
N LEU A 114 -3.28 13.07 -2.11
CA LEU A 114 -4.01 12.50 -3.24
C LEU A 114 -4.68 11.18 -2.84
N ALA A 115 -3.91 10.33 -2.16
CA ALA A 115 -4.34 9.05 -1.61
C ALA A 115 -3.48 8.67 -0.40
N THR A 116 -3.87 7.62 0.29
CA THR A 116 -3.12 7.05 1.42
C THR A 116 -2.96 5.55 1.21
N LEU A 117 -1.73 5.06 1.32
CA LEU A 117 -1.44 3.64 1.43
C LEU A 117 -1.50 3.25 2.91
N GLU A 118 -2.43 2.38 3.27
CA GLU A 118 -2.59 1.85 4.63
C GLU A 118 -2.07 0.42 4.68
N VAL A 119 -0.93 0.21 5.34
CA VAL A 119 -0.33 -1.10 5.53
C VAL A 119 -0.70 -1.61 6.92
N ARG A 120 -1.46 -2.69 6.97
CA ARG A 120 -1.95 -3.33 8.20
C ARG A 120 -1.04 -4.46 8.64
N PRO A 121 -1.00 -4.79 9.93
CA PRO A 121 -0.39 -6.04 10.40
C PRO A 121 -1.03 -7.25 9.72
N GLN A 122 -0.26 -8.32 9.55
CA GLN A 122 -0.77 -9.63 9.17
C GLN A 122 -1.50 -10.28 10.33
#